data_58c42008056159e75c4074f485cec0c4
#
_entry.id   58c42008056159e75c4074f485cec0c4
#
_cell.length_a   1.000
_cell.length_b   1.000
_cell.length_c   1.000
_cell.angle_alpha   90.00
_cell.angle_beta   90.00
_cell.angle_gamma   90.00
#
_symmetry.space_group_name_H-M   'P 1'
#
loop_
_entity.id
_entity.type
_entity.pdbx_description
1 polymer ?
#
loop_
_entity_poly.entity_id
_entity_poly.type
_entity_poly.pdbx_seq_one_letter_code
_entity_poly.pdbx_strand_id
1 'polypeptide(L)'
;MNKLNTIFHQIKVWVLAPHLETADANIDYYYDFTQSIEEYTKAFAELKIEWQWQPLTMNNFREIIDTIIHTSTLLQPIIFNLCDGDEMNGTPGISVIHYLEEK
;
A
#
# COMPACT_ATOMS: atom_id res chain seq x y z
N MET A 1 24.91 -16.01 10.04
CA MET A 1 23.61 -15.41 9.79
C MET A 1 22.87 -16.21 8.73
N ASN A 2 21.59 -16.44 8.93
CA ASN A 2 20.77 -17.19 7.98
C ASN A 2 20.51 -16.36 6.73
N LYS A 3 20.66 -16.95 5.53
CA LYS A 3 20.39 -16.28 4.26
C LYS A 3 18.96 -15.74 4.20
N LEU A 4 17.99 -16.46 4.80
CA LEU A 4 16.60 -16.04 4.81
C LEU A 4 16.41 -14.73 5.56
N ASN A 5 17.07 -14.56 6.70
CA ASN A 5 17.02 -13.30 7.45
C ASN A 5 17.59 -12.15 6.64
N THR A 6 18.67 -12.39 5.89
CA THR A 6 19.28 -11.38 5.04
C THR A 6 18.31 -10.94 3.95
N ILE A 7 17.59 -11.89 3.33
CA ILE A 7 16.61 -11.58 2.30
C ILE A 7 15.47 -10.72 2.87
N PHE A 8 14.91 -11.11 4.02
CA PHE A 8 13.81 -10.35 4.63
C PHE A 8 14.21 -8.96 5.06
N HIS A 9 15.48 -8.76 5.44
CA HIS A 9 15.99 -7.43 5.81
C HIS A 9 16.21 -6.53 4.58
N GLN A 10 16.15 -7.09 3.37
CA GLN A 10 16.34 -6.35 2.14
C GLN A 10 15.05 -5.94 1.45
N ILE A 11 13.89 -6.26 2.03
CA ILE A 11 12.61 -5.91 1.44
C ILE A 11 11.80 -5.04 2.39
N LYS A 12 10.92 -4.24 1.81
CA LYS A 12 9.90 -3.49 2.53
C LYS A 12 8.58 -3.68 1.81
N VAL A 13 7.54 -4.07 2.54
CA VAL A 13 6.20 -4.25 1.99
C VAL A 13 5.41 -2.95 2.11
N TRP A 14 4.86 -2.51 1.00
CA TRP A 14 3.96 -1.36 0.95
C TRP A 14 2.56 -1.86 0.65
N VAL A 15 1.64 -1.67 1.58
CA VAL A 15 0.24 -2.04 1.38
C VAL A 15 -0.50 -0.79 0.92
N LEU A 16 -0.90 -0.78 -0.34
CA LEU A 16 -1.60 0.36 -0.95
C LEU A 16 -3.10 0.18 -0.77
N ALA A 17 -3.74 1.13 -0.10
CA ALA A 17 -5.16 1.05 0.21
C ALA A 17 -5.93 2.21 -0.41
N PRO A 18 -7.14 1.96 -0.94
CA PRO A 18 -7.94 3.03 -1.53
C PRO A 18 -8.48 3.97 -0.47
N HIS A 19 -8.42 5.26 -0.74
CA HIS A 19 -8.97 6.29 0.12
C HIS A 19 -9.75 7.31 -0.72
N LEU A 20 -10.94 7.68 -0.28
CA LEU A 20 -11.75 8.70 -0.92
C LEU A 20 -11.55 10.04 -0.23
N GLU A 21 -11.11 11.04 -0.98
CA GLU A 21 -11.00 12.40 -0.45
C GLU A 21 -12.38 13.02 -0.36
N THR A 22 -12.94 13.08 0.84
CA THR A 22 -14.26 13.66 1.06
C THR A 22 -14.37 14.17 2.50
N ALA A 23 -15.25 15.18 2.69
CA ALA A 23 -15.62 15.65 4.01
C ALA A 23 -16.77 14.82 4.61
N ASP A 24 -17.35 13.88 3.86
CA ASP A 24 -18.46 13.07 4.33
C ASP A 24 -17.95 11.90 5.18
N ALA A 25 -18.18 11.99 6.50
CA ALA A 25 -17.72 10.98 7.45
C ALA A 25 -18.37 9.60 7.22
N ASN A 26 -19.54 9.54 6.59
CA ASN A 26 -20.23 8.26 6.35
C ASN A 26 -19.52 7.42 5.30
N ILE A 27 -18.78 8.04 4.38
CA ILE A 27 -18.05 7.31 3.34
C ILE A 27 -16.86 6.57 3.92
N ASP A 28 -16.19 7.14 4.91
CA ASP A 28 -15.04 6.49 5.57
C ASP A 28 -15.43 5.15 6.19
N TYR A 29 -16.69 4.99 6.58
CA TYR A 29 -17.19 3.75 7.16
C TYR A 29 -17.02 2.55 6.20
N TYR A 30 -17.20 2.76 4.90
CA TYR A 30 -17.10 1.70 3.89
C TYR A 30 -15.65 1.29 3.61
N TYR A 31 -14.69 2.09 4.04
CA TYR A 31 -13.26 1.85 3.82
C TYR A 31 -12.50 1.77 5.15
N ASP A 32 -13.15 1.16 6.15
CA ASP A 32 -12.52 0.93 7.45
C ASP A 32 -11.64 -0.32 7.38
N PHE A 33 -10.34 -0.11 7.33
CA PHE A 33 -9.35 -1.18 7.27
C PHE A 33 -8.72 -1.49 8.63
N THR A 34 -9.34 -1.06 9.74
CA THR A 34 -8.75 -1.22 11.08
C THR A 34 -8.37 -2.66 11.37
N GLN A 35 -9.27 -3.61 11.07
CA GLN A 35 -8.98 -5.03 11.29
C GLN A 35 -7.84 -5.53 10.40
N SER A 36 -7.82 -5.12 9.15
CA SER A 36 -6.75 -5.51 8.21
C SER A 36 -5.41 -4.98 8.68
N ILE A 37 -5.35 -3.72 9.14
CA ILE A 37 -4.12 -3.12 9.65
C ILE A 37 -3.62 -3.91 10.86
N GLU A 38 -4.50 -4.29 11.79
CA GLU A 38 -4.14 -5.09 12.95
C GLU A 38 -3.58 -6.45 12.55
N GLU A 39 -4.21 -7.13 11.60
CA GLU A 39 -3.78 -8.43 11.12
C GLU A 39 -2.41 -8.35 10.43
N TYR A 40 -2.21 -7.35 9.58
CA TYR A 40 -0.93 -7.15 8.90
C TYR A 40 0.17 -6.77 9.88
N THR A 41 -0.14 -5.91 10.86
CA THR A 41 0.83 -5.52 11.88
C THR A 41 1.37 -6.76 12.60
N LYS A 42 0.47 -7.67 12.98
CA LYS A 42 0.84 -8.90 13.67
C LYS A 42 1.65 -9.83 12.77
N ALA A 43 1.18 -10.06 11.56
CA ALA A 43 1.82 -10.98 10.63
C ALA A 43 3.24 -10.52 10.25
N PHE A 44 3.41 -9.25 9.91
CA PHE A 44 4.72 -8.73 9.52
C PHE A 44 5.68 -8.62 10.71
N ALA A 45 5.16 -8.39 11.91
CA ALA A 45 5.99 -8.43 13.11
C ALA A 45 6.54 -9.84 13.37
N GLU A 46 5.71 -10.87 13.21
CA GLU A 46 6.14 -12.26 13.35
C GLU A 46 7.19 -12.65 12.32
N LEU A 47 7.04 -12.17 11.09
CA LEU A 47 7.97 -12.45 9.99
C LEU A 47 9.20 -11.54 10.03
N LYS A 48 9.21 -10.53 10.90
CA LYS A 48 10.27 -9.51 10.99
C LYS A 48 10.49 -8.79 9.66
N ILE A 49 9.39 -8.50 8.95
CA ILE A 49 9.41 -7.77 7.69
C ILE A 49 9.00 -6.32 7.94
N GLU A 50 9.78 -5.38 7.40
CA GLU A 50 9.40 -3.97 7.44
C GLU A 50 8.22 -3.74 6.50
N TRP A 51 7.24 -2.95 6.92
CA TRP A 51 6.07 -2.67 6.11
C TRP A 51 5.49 -1.30 6.41
N GLN A 52 4.65 -0.84 5.48
CA GLN A 52 3.94 0.42 5.65
C GLN A 52 2.56 0.34 5.02
N TRP A 53 1.56 0.84 5.74
CA TRP A 53 0.23 1.07 5.20
C TRP A 53 0.22 2.41 4.50
N GLN A 54 -0.15 2.43 3.21
CA GLN A 54 -0.10 3.63 2.41
C GLN A 54 -1.43 3.91 1.73
N PRO A 55 -2.24 4.86 2.25
CA PRO A 55 -3.47 5.27 1.57
C PRO A 55 -3.17 5.97 0.25
N LEU A 56 -3.98 5.67 -0.75
CA LEU A 56 -3.90 6.30 -2.06
C LEU A 56 -5.23 6.94 -2.43
N THR A 57 -5.18 8.14 -3.01
CA THR A 57 -6.35 8.80 -3.59
C THR A 57 -6.19 8.90 -5.10
N MET A 58 -7.28 9.27 -5.81
CA MET A 58 -7.19 9.50 -7.25
C MET A 58 -6.23 10.64 -7.61
N ASN A 59 -6.01 11.56 -6.68
CA ASN A 59 -5.14 12.71 -6.92
C ASN A 59 -3.67 12.46 -6.61
N ASN A 60 -3.34 11.47 -5.78
CA ASN A 60 -1.97 11.30 -5.30
C ASN A 60 -1.32 9.96 -5.63
N PHE A 61 -2.05 8.98 -6.20
CA PHE A 61 -1.50 7.64 -6.32
C PHE A 61 -0.25 7.57 -7.22
N ARG A 62 -0.19 8.36 -8.28
CA ARG A 62 0.97 8.38 -9.17
C ARG A 62 2.21 8.92 -8.46
N GLU A 63 2.06 10.03 -7.76
CA GLU A 63 3.15 10.65 -7.01
C GLU A 63 3.68 9.72 -5.92
N ILE A 64 2.78 9.08 -5.18
CA ILE A 64 3.18 8.18 -4.10
C ILE A 64 3.91 6.96 -4.65
N ILE A 65 3.39 6.34 -5.70
CA ILE A 65 4.05 5.18 -6.32
C ILE A 65 5.42 5.56 -6.85
N ASP A 66 5.54 6.69 -7.54
CA ASP A 66 6.83 7.16 -8.03
C ASP A 66 7.81 7.40 -6.89
N THR A 67 7.35 7.98 -5.78
CA THR A 67 8.17 8.20 -4.61
C THR A 67 8.68 6.88 -4.02
N ILE A 68 7.80 5.88 -3.90
CA ILE A 68 8.20 4.56 -3.41
C ILE A 68 9.32 3.97 -4.28
N ILE A 69 9.15 4.03 -5.59
CA ILE A 69 10.11 3.45 -6.53
C ILE A 69 11.44 4.20 -6.49
N HIS A 70 11.40 5.53 -6.49
CA HIS A 70 12.61 6.33 -6.55
C HIS A 70 13.39 6.38 -5.23
N THR A 71 12.73 6.22 -4.10
CA THR A 71 13.39 6.27 -2.80
C THR A 71 13.82 4.89 -2.28
N SER A 72 13.47 3.82 -2.99
CA SER A 72 13.80 2.45 -2.58
C SER A 72 15.20 2.08 -3.03
N THR A 73 16.22 2.66 -2.36
CA THR A 73 17.63 2.42 -2.72
C THR A 73 18.25 1.30 -1.91
N LEU A 74 17.80 1.07 -0.68
CA LEU A 74 18.36 0.07 0.23
C LEU A 74 17.47 -1.16 0.37
N LEU A 75 16.16 -0.99 0.23
CA LEU A 75 15.17 -2.06 0.41
C LEU A 75 14.38 -2.25 -0.88
N GLN A 76 14.26 -3.51 -1.31
CA GLN A 76 13.43 -3.85 -2.45
C GLN A 76 11.96 -3.65 -2.08
N PRO A 77 11.21 -2.79 -2.79
CA PRO A 77 9.80 -2.61 -2.49
C PRO A 77 8.97 -3.78 -2.99
N ILE A 78 8.08 -4.26 -2.14
CA ILE A 78 7.08 -5.26 -2.48
C ILE A 78 5.73 -4.57 -2.33
N ILE A 79 4.90 -4.62 -3.35
CA ILE A 79 3.64 -3.91 -3.37
C ILE A 79 2.48 -4.89 -3.17
N PHE A 80 1.70 -4.67 -2.10
CA PHE A 80 0.40 -5.31 -1.93
C PHE A 80 -0.66 -4.27 -2.30
N ASN A 81 -1.29 -4.46 -3.45
CA ASN A 81 -2.26 -3.49 -3.94
C ASN A 81 -3.68 -3.89 -3.55
N LEU A 82 -4.28 -3.14 -2.63
CA LEU A 82 -5.66 -3.32 -2.21
C LEU A 82 -6.63 -2.36 -2.93
N CYS A 83 -6.13 -1.61 -3.92
CA CYS A 83 -6.95 -0.61 -4.61
C CYS A 83 -7.86 -1.28 -5.62
N ASP A 84 -9.10 -1.55 -5.20
CA ASP A 84 -10.16 -2.12 -6.02
C ASP A 84 -11.40 -1.23 -6.05
N GLY A 85 -11.20 0.07 -5.78
CA GLY A 85 -12.28 1.02 -5.65
C GLY A 85 -12.99 1.36 -6.95
N ASP A 86 -14.13 2.02 -6.80
CA ASP A 86 -14.92 2.53 -7.91
C ASP A 86 -14.42 3.93 -8.29
N GLU A 87 -13.64 4.00 -9.38
CA GLU A 87 -13.03 5.25 -9.82
C GLU A 87 -14.04 6.28 -10.32
N MET A 88 -15.19 5.85 -10.76
CA MET A 88 -16.28 6.76 -11.14
C MET A 88 -16.77 7.56 -9.93
N ASN A 89 -16.67 6.99 -8.74
CA ASN A 89 -17.02 7.66 -7.49
C ASN A 89 -15.79 8.21 -6.74
N GLY A 90 -14.62 8.21 -7.38
CA GLY A 90 -13.43 8.86 -6.87
C GLY A 90 -12.52 8.00 -6.00
N THR A 91 -12.72 6.69 -5.96
CA THR A 91 -11.89 5.79 -5.16
C THR A 91 -10.91 5.03 -6.06
N PRO A 92 -9.59 5.04 -5.74
CA PRO A 92 -8.60 4.37 -6.59
C PRO A 92 -8.89 2.90 -6.83
N GLY A 93 -8.75 2.46 -8.07
CA GLY A 93 -9.00 1.10 -8.48
C GLY A 93 -8.09 0.67 -9.63
N ILE A 94 -8.68 0.37 -10.78
CA ILE A 94 -7.95 -0.20 -11.92
C ILE A 94 -6.81 0.69 -12.42
N SER A 95 -6.93 2.01 -12.33
CA SER A 95 -5.86 2.92 -12.76
C SER A 95 -4.57 2.71 -11.97
N VAL A 96 -4.67 2.34 -10.70
CA VAL A 96 -3.50 2.02 -9.87
C VAL A 96 -2.82 0.77 -10.41
N ILE A 97 -3.58 -0.25 -10.77
CA ILE A 97 -3.04 -1.49 -11.34
C ILE A 97 -2.28 -1.19 -12.64
N HIS A 98 -2.89 -0.43 -13.53
CA HIS A 98 -2.26 -0.05 -14.80
C HIS A 98 -0.98 0.76 -14.58
N TYR A 99 -1.01 1.68 -13.64
CA TYR A 99 0.17 2.50 -13.35
C TYR A 99 1.32 1.65 -12.80
N LEU A 100 1.03 0.71 -11.90
CA LEU A 100 2.03 -0.21 -11.37
C LEU A 100 2.63 -1.09 -12.47
N GLU A 101 1.83 -1.53 -13.43
CA GLU A 101 2.31 -2.36 -14.53
C GLU A 101 3.28 -1.62 -15.45
N GLU A 102 3.19 -0.29 -15.52
CA GLU A 102 4.11 0.54 -16.30
C GLU A 102 5.49 0.65 -15.65
N LYS A 103 5.61 0.31 -14.38
CA LYS A 103 6.87 0.41 -13.63
C LYS A 103 7.49 -0.96 -13.47
#